data_6ea0b8d0ac5b93a0300d943e31721175
#
_entry.id   6ea0b8d0ac5b93a0300d943e31721175
#
_cell.length_a   1.000
_cell.length_b   1.000
_cell.length_c   1.000
_cell.angle_alpha   90.00
_cell.angle_beta   90.00
_cell.angle_gamma   90.00
#
_symmetry.space_group_name_H-M   'P 1'
#
loop_
_entity.id
_entity.type
_entity.pdbx_description
1 polymer ?
#
loop_
_entity_poly.entity_id
_entity_poly.type
_entity_poly.pdbx_seq_one_letter_code
_entity_poly.pdbx_strand_id
1 'polypeptide(L)'
;MGYIVNGYTLDSEQERIVFDNSKSLLVVAGAGSGKTLTIIGKIKYLVDECLINPNNILCISFTNESTNSLKQKLGLNIDVMTFHKLAISILECNNIYFNICSSDYLDYVVHEFFHGIIYGYKNIMKMVLSYFDIFFYIDVEKRYKRFVSKNYKEIMEYEKLFSKFIKLLKTNNYSLKSFIEFKKRIFFRKERLFLSIALNIFLIYQNELKSCGLIDFDDMIIQARDTILNGGFIKQYKYIIIDEFQDTSYIRYLLIKSIIDKTDANIMVVGDDFQSIYKFTGCDIDLFVNFDKYFQDSKILKIQNTYRNSQELIQTAGLFVMKNDFQIKKNLTSSKKNFKPIKIVNGDNLEKLLNIIDGNIMILMRNNFDIKKYLNKNITYSHNQIKFKNKTFNCYTVHRSKGLEEDNVIVLNVVNDKFGFPNKIVDNKIMRLVSRSRDNYDFSEERRLFYVALTRTKNNVYLLTDKYKYSIFIKELIRDHNNYIEILNI
;
A
#
# COMPACT_ATOMS: atom_id res chain seq x y z
N MET A 1 -21.66 13.16 -30.07
CA MET A 1 -22.15 13.09 -28.65
C MET A 1 -21.17 12.24 -27.86
N GLY A 2 -20.76 12.69 -26.67
CA GLY A 2 -19.82 11.90 -25.83
C GLY A 2 -20.52 10.69 -25.22
N TYR A 3 -19.75 9.66 -24.85
CA TYR A 3 -20.26 8.46 -24.19
C TYR A 3 -20.71 8.77 -22.76
N ILE A 4 -21.94 8.42 -22.42
CA ILE A 4 -22.55 8.76 -21.12
C ILE A 4 -22.56 7.53 -20.20
N VAL A 5 -22.02 7.70 -19.00
CA VAL A 5 -21.96 6.66 -17.98
C VAL A 5 -22.57 7.19 -16.68
N ASN A 6 -23.68 6.60 -16.24
CA ASN A 6 -24.41 7.01 -15.02
C ASN A 6 -24.72 8.52 -14.95
N GLY A 7 -25.10 9.12 -16.10
CA GLY A 7 -25.42 10.56 -16.19
C GLY A 7 -24.24 11.51 -16.38
N TYR A 8 -23.01 10.99 -16.41
CA TYR A 8 -21.79 11.78 -16.63
C TYR A 8 -21.24 11.50 -18.04
N THR A 9 -20.90 12.55 -18.77
CA THR A 9 -20.21 12.43 -20.06
C THR A 9 -18.72 12.16 -19.82
N LEU A 10 -18.18 11.12 -20.44
CA LEU A 10 -16.76 10.83 -20.39
C LEU A 10 -15.97 11.86 -21.20
N ASP A 11 -14.77 12.17 -20.77
CA ASP A 11 -13.82 12.94 -21.58
C ASP A 11 -13.15 12.05 -22.65
N SER A 12 -12.45 12.68 -23.59
CA SER A 12 -11.84 12.00 -24.74
C SER A 12 -10.80 10.95 -24.34
N GLU A 13 -10.07 11.15 -23.21
CA GLU A 13 -9.10 10.18 -22.71
C GLU A 13 -9.81 8.97 -22.12
N GLN A 14 -10.88 9.19 -21.35
CA GLN A 14 -11.73 8.15 -20.79
C GLN A 14 -12.44 7.33 -21.87
N GLU A 15 -13.02 7.99 -22.89
CA GLU A 15 -13.66 7.32 -24.04
C GLU A 15 -12.67 6.42 -24.78
N ARG A 16 -11.46 6.93 -25.06
CA ARG A 16 -10.39 6.15 -25.69
C ARG A 16 -10.07 4.87 -24.92
N ILE A 17 -10.10 4.92 -23.59
CA ILE A 17 -9.85 3.76 -22.73
C ILE A 17 -11.05 2.80 -22.78
N VAL A 18 -12.26 3.31 -22.71
CA VAL A 18 -13.48 2.51 -22.73
C VAL A 18 -13.58 1.70 -24.02
N PHE A 19 -13.24 2.28 -25.17
CA PHE A 19 -13.32 1.61 -26.47
C PHE A 19 -12.07 0.82 -26.85
N ASP A 20 -11.00 0.86 -26.05
CA ASP A 20 -9.77 0.10 -26.33
C ASP A 20 -9.96 -1.40 -26.08
N ASN A 21 -9.60 -2.23 -27.05
CA ASN A 21 -9.75 -3.68 -26.99
C ASN A 21 -8.40 -4.44 -26.95
N SER A 22 -7.34 -3.79 -26.50
CA SER A 22 -6.02 -4.42 -26.34
C SER A 22 -6.09 -5.61 -25.38
N LYS A 23 -5.24 -6.62 -25.63
CA LYS A 23 -5.13 -7.83 -24.80
C LYS A 23 -4.79 -7.50 -23.36
N SER A 24 -3.83 -6.59 -23.16
CA SER A 24 -3.39 -6.13 -21.86
C SER A 24 -3.33 -4.60 -21.85
N LEU A 25 -4.18 -3.96 -21.05
CA LEU A 25 -4.30 -2.49 -20.98
C LEU A 25 -3.91 -2.00 -19.58
N LEU A 26 -2.90 -1.13 -19.51
CA LEU A 26 -2.60 -0.33 -18.33
C LEU A 26 -3.21 1.07 -18.47
N VAL A 27 -4.05 1.45 -17.52
CA VAL A 27 -4.60 2.80 -17.40
C VAL A 27 -3.90 3.54 -16.27
N VAL A 28 -3.05 4.49 -16.63
CA VAL A 28 -2.34 5.35 -15.68
C VAL A 28 -3.17 6.59 -15.42
N ALA A 29 -3.66 6.75 -14.21
CA ALA A 29 -4.63 7.78 -13.87
C ALA A 29 -4.17 8.62 -12.67
N GLY A 30 -4.38 9.94 -12.72
CA GLY A 30 -4.05 10.83 -11.61
C GLY A 30 -5.05 10.79 -10.45
N ALA A 31 -4.71 11.48 -9.35
CA ALA A 31 -5.65 11.67 -8.25
C ALA A 31 -6.90 12.45 -8.72
N GLY A 32 -8.10 11.94 -8.43
CA GLY A 32 -9.35 12.61 -8.80
C GLY A 32 -9.70 12.63 -10.30
N SER A 33 -9.11 11.73 -11.11
CA SER A 33 -9.28 11.67 -12.56
C SER A 33 -10.51 10.87 -13.04
N GLY A 34 -11.36 10.39 -12.14
CA GLY A 34 -12.55 9.62 -12.52
C GLY A 34 -12.29 8.15 -12.86
N LYS A 35 -11.23 7.52 -12.32
CA LYS A 35 -10.90 6.08 -12.50
C LYS A 35 -12.13 5.17 -12.45
N THR A 36 -12.91 5.29 -11.37
CA THR A 36 -14.09 4.44 -11.16
C THR A 36 -15.13 4.61 -12.27
N LEU A 37 -15.34 5.84 -12.74
CA LEU A 37 -16.28 6.10 -13.83
C LEU A 37 -15.81 5.45 -15.13
N THR A 38 -14.51 5.49 -15.42
CA THR A 38 -13.91 4.84 -16.59
C THR A 38 -14.03 3.31 -16.50
N ILE A 39 -13.83 2.71 -15.30
CA ILE A 39 -14.06 1.27 -15.08
C ILE A 39 -15.51 0.90 -15.38
N ILE A 40 -16.47 1.66 -14.84
CA ILE A 40 -17.90 1.43 -15.07
C ILE A 40 -18.24 1.55 -16.56
N GLY A 41 -17.71 2.59 -17.22
CA GLY A 41 -17.88 2.78 -18.66
C GLY A 41 -17.35 1.61 -19.49
N LYS A 42 -16.15 1.11 -19.14
CA LYS A 42 -15.57 -0.08 -19.79
C LYS A 42 -16.44 -1.31 -19.63
N ILE A 43 -16.93 -1.57 -18.42
CA ILE A 43 -17.78 -2.73 -18.14
C ILE A 43 -19.09 -2.64 -18.94
N LYS A 44 -19.74 -1.48 -18.96
CA LYS A 44 -20.96 -1.26 -19.77
C LYS A 44 -20.69 -1.48 -21.25
N TYR A 45 -19.62 -0.91 -21.79
CA TYR A 45 -19.22 -1.13 -23.19
C TYR A 45 -19.01 -2.61 -23.52
N LEU A 46 -18.35 -3.36 -22.62
CA LEU A 46 -18.12 -4.80 -22.81
C LEU A 46 -19.43 -5.60 -22.83
N VAL A 47 -20.41 -5.22 -22.01
CA VAL A 47 -21.70 -5.91 -21.90
C VAL A 47 -22.62 -5.48 -23.05
N ASP A 48 -22.79 -4.18 -23.26
CA ASP A 48 -23.82 -3.63 -24.14
C ASP A 48 -23.41 -3.68 -25.62
N GLU A 49 -22.13 -3.37 -25.93
CA GLU A 49 -21.63 -3.28 -27.31
C GLU A 49 -20.83 -4.54 -27.72
N CYS A 50 -19.98 -5.05 -26.84
CA CYS A 50 -19.20 -6.26 -27.15
C CYS A 50 -19.96 -7.55 -26.86
N LEU A 51 -21.16 -7.49 -26.28
CA LEU A 51 -22.06 -8.61 -25.96
C LEU A 51 -21.38 -9.69 -25.10
N ILE A 52 -20.44 -9.27 -24.23
CA ILE A 52 -19.80 -10.17 -23.28
C ILE A 52 -20.78 -10.46 -22.13
N ASN A 53 -21.02 -11.74 -21.87
CA ASN A 53 -21.86 -12.13 -20.74
C ASN A 53 -21.29 -11.55 -19.44
N PRO A 54 -22.08 -10.83 -18.63
CA PRO A 54 -21.65 -10.26 -17.34
C PRO A 54 -20.94 -11.28 -16.43
N ASN A 55 -21.39 -12.53 -16.42
CA ASN A 55 -20.76 -13.60 -15.66
C ASN A 55 -19.33 -13.93 -16.09
N ASN A 56 -18.88 -13.53 -17.27
CA ASN A 56 -17.53 -13.74 -17.78
C ASN A 56 -16.60 -12.53 -17.55
N ILE A 57 -17.06 -11.54 -16.76
CA ILE A 57 -16.28 -10.36 -16.38
C ILE A 57 -15.92 -10.47 -14.89
N LEU A 58 -14.64 -10.35 -14.60
CA LEU A 58 -14.12 -10.27 -13.24
C LEU A 58 -13.60 -8.86 -12.97
N CYS A 59 -14.11 -8.22 -11.92
CA CYS A 59 -13.58 -6.96 -11.44
C CYS A 59 -13.00 -7.11 -10.04
N ILE A 60 -11.74 -6.74 -9.86
CA ILE A 60 -11.03 -6.85 -8.59
C ILE A 60 -10.79 -5.45 -8.04
N SER A 61 -11.16 -5.25 -6.79
CA SER A 61 -10.86 -4.05 -6.01
C SER A 61 -10.12 -4.40 -4.73
N PHE A 62 -9.44 -3.41 -4.15
CA PHE A 62 -8.51 -3.66 -3.03
C PHE A 62 -9.23 -3.83 -1.68
N THR A 63 -10.34 -3.10 -1.47
CA THR A 63 -11.09 -3.12 -0.20
C THR A 63 -12.53 -3.58 -0.42
N ASN A 64 -13.16 -4.05 0.66
CA ASN A 64 -14.58 -4.41 0.65
C ASN A 64 -15.48 -3.19 0.37
N GLU A 65 -15.10 -2.00 0.91
CA GLU A 65 -15.83 -0.76 0.67
C GLU A 65 -15.83 -0.38 -0.81
N SER A 66 -14.65 -0.41 -1.46
CA SER A 66 -14.52 -0.15 -2.91
C SER A 66 -15.30 -1.17 -3.73
N THR A 67 -15.25 -2.46 -3.35
CA THR A 67 -16.03 -3.53 -3.99
C THR A 67 -17.53 -3.27 -3.91
N ASN A 68 -18.05 -2.92 -2.73
CA ASN A 68 -19.47 -2.65 -2.52
C ASN A 68 -19.91 -1.38 -3.28
N SER A 69 -19.13 -0.31 -3.21
CA SER A 69 -19.40 0.92 -3.95
C SER A 69 -19.46 0.68 -5.47
N LEU A 70 -18.54 -0.13 -5.99
CA LEU A 70 -18.50 -0.46 -7.42
C LEU A 70 -19.72 -1.30 -7.83
N LYS A 71 -20.10 -2.31 -7.04
CA LYS A 71 -21.31 -3.12 -7.28
C LYS A 71 -22.57 -2.26 -7.35
N GLN A 72 -22.75 -1.34 -6.39
CA GLN A 72 -23.91 -0.45 -6.36
C GLN A 72 -23.97 0.46 -7.58
N LYS A 73 -22.84 1.00 -8.01
CA LYS A 73 -22.76 1.90 -9.18
C LYS A 73 -22.93 1.20 -10.52
N LEU A 74 -22.57 -0.07 -10.62
CA LEU A 74 -22.70 -0.87 -11.85
C LEU A 74 -24.12 -1.28 -12.13
N GLY A 75 -24.86 -1.75 -11.14
CA GLY A 75 -26.22 -2.30 -11.33
C GLY A 75 -26.27 -3.56 -12.20
N LEU A 76 -25.12 -4.22 -12.44
CA LEU A 76 -24.97 -5.42 -13.27
C LEU A 76 -24.51 -6.60 -12.39
N ASN A 77 -24.93 -7.80 -12.77
CA ASN A 77 -24.52 -9.02 -12.07
C ASN A 77 -23.19 -9.54 -12.61
N ILE A 78 -22.09 -8.86 -12.24
CA ILE A 78 -20.72 -9.27 -12.53
C ILE A 78 -19.97 -9.71 -11.26
N ASP A 79 -18.90 -10.46 -11.41
CA ASP A 79 -18.04 -10.81 -10.29
C ASP A 79 -17.19 -9.60 -9.87
N VAL A 80 -17.60 -8.90 -8.81
CA VAL A 80 -16.80 -7.84 -8.18
C VAL A 80 -16.35 -8.33 -6.81
N MET A 81 -15.04 -8.49 -6.62
CA MET A 81 -14.49 -9.06 -5.38
C MET A 81 -13.08 -8.56 -5.06
N THR A 82 -12.60 -8.85 -3.84
CA THR A 82 -11.20 -8.65 -3.47
C THR A 82 -10.35 -9.86 -3.89
N PHE A 83 -9.02 -9.70 -3.93
CA PHE A 83 -8.11 -10.83 -4.20
C PHE A 83 -8.33 -12.02 -3.26
N HIS A 84 -8.59 -11.76 -1.98
CA HIS A 84 -8.82 -12.83 -1.00
C HIS A 84 -10.13 -13.57 -1.27
N LYS A 85 -11.21 -12.84 -1.58
CA LYS A 85 -12.47 -13.47 -1.96
C LYS A 85 -12.36 -14.29 -3.24
N LEU A 86 -11.57 -13.82 -4.21
CA LEU A 86 -11.27 -14.58 -5.44
C LEU A 86 -10.53 -15.88 -5.09
N ALA A 87 -9.50 -15.82 -4.24
CA ALA A 87 -8.77 -17.00 -3.81
C ALA A 87 -9.66 -18.01 -3.08
N ILE A 88 -10.50 -17.54 -2.15
CA ILE A 88 -11.51 -18.39 -1.46
C ILE A 88 -12.42 -19.07 -2.49
N SER A 89 -13.01 -18.30 -3.40
CA SER A 89 -13.91 -18.85 -4.43
C SER A 89 -13.26 -19.93 -5.28
N ILE A 90 -12.00 -19.74 -5.67
CA ILE A 90 -11.25 -20.74 -6.44
C ILE A 90 -11.06 -22.03 -5.62
N LEU A 91 -10.65 -21.91 -4.36
CA LEU A 91 -10.40 -23.06 -3.50
C LEU A 91 -11.70 -23.83 -3.20
N GLU A 92 -12.79 -23.13 -2.86
CA GLU A 92 -14.11 -23.73 -2.62
C GLU A 92 -14.66 -24.45 -3.86
N CYS A 93 -14.55 -23.86 -5.05
CA CYS A 93 -14.95 -24.51 -6.30
C CYS A 93 -14.14 -25.79 -6.63
N ASN A 94 -12.99 -25.96 -5.99
CA ASN A 94 -12.16 -27.16 -6.11
C ASN A 94 -12.25 -28.07 -4.88
N ASN A 95 -13.27 -27.89 -4.02
CA ASN A 95 -13.51 -28.67 -2.80
C ASN A 95 -12.34 -28.61 -1.79
N ILE A 96 -11.61 -27.50 -1.75
CA ILE A 96 -10.52 -27.26 -0.81
C ILE A 96 -11.05 -26.36 0.30
N TYR A 97 -11.23 -26.93 1.48
CA TYR A 97 -11.75 -26.25 2.67
C TYR A 97 -10.63 -26.01 3.69
N PHE A 98 -10.66 -24.89 4.37
CA PHE A 98 -9.63 -24.47 5.31
C PHE A 98 -10.18 -23.48 6.34
N ASN A 99 -9.47 -23.32 7.43
CA ASN A 99 -9.72 -22.26 8.41
C ASN A 99 -8.63 -21.18 8.27
N ILE A 100 -9.04 -19.91 8.27
CA ILE A 100 -8.09 -18.78 8.17
C ILE A 100 -7.57 -18.48 9.57
N CYS A 101 -6.25 -18.41 9.72
CA CYS A 101 -5.63 -17.98 10.97
C CYS A 101 -5.81 -16.47 11.19
N SER A 102 -5.68 -16.02 12.45
CA SER A 102 -5.71 -14.59 12.79
C SER A 102 -4.54 -13.84 12.14
N SER A 103 -4.71 -12.56 11.90
CA SER A 103 -3.70 -11.69 11.24
C SER A 103 -2.39 -11.55 12.04
N ASP A 104 -2.43 -11.80 13.33
CA ASP A 104 -1.34 -11.73 14.30
C ASP A 104 -0.73 -13.10 14.65
N TYR A 105 -1.23 -14.19 14.02
CA TYR A 105 -0.76 -15.54 14.31
C TYR A 105 0.74 -15.73 14.05
N LEU A 106 1.28 -15.12 12.99
CA LEU A 106 2.72 -15.13 12.75
C LEU A 106 3.48 -14.42 13.88
N ASP A 107 2.99 -13.28 14.35
CA ASP A 107 3.61 -12.54 15.46
C ASP A 107 3.58 -13.36 16.74
N TYR A 108 2.50 -14.08 17.00
CA TYR A 108 2.39 -15.03 18.11
C TYR A 108 3.43 -16.16 17.99
N VAL A 109 3.56 -16.81 16.84
CA VAL A 109 4.54 -17.90 16.63
C VAL A 109 5.97 -17.39 16.76
N VAL A 110 6.26 -16.19 16.27
CA VAL A 110 7.59 -15.57 16.44
C VAL A 110 7.87 -15.30 17.92
N HIS A 111 6.90 -14.82 18.67
CA HIS A 111 7.02 -14.61 20.11
C HIS A 111 7.29 -15.93 20.85
N GLU A 112 6.44 -16.95 20.60
CA GLU A 112 6.61 -18.29 21.17
C GLU A 112 7.96 -18.93 20.79
N PHE A 113 8.46 -18.67 19.59
CA PHE A 113 9.79 -19.12 19.20
C PHE A 113 10.88 -18.62 20.18
N PHE A 114 10.90 -17.33 20.48
CA PHE A 114 11.92 -16.75 21.36
C PHE A 114 11.70 -17.04 22.85
N HIS A 115 10.48 -17.20 23.31
CA HIS A 115 10.12 -17.29 24.72
C HIS A 115 9.72 -18.70 25.19
N GLY A 116 9.41 -19.63 24.27
CA GLY A 116 8.93 -20.98 24.56
C GLY A 116 9.65 -22.07 23.77
N ILE A 117 9.37 -22.16 22.48
CA ILE A 117 9.76 -23.28 21.60
C ILE A 117 11.28 -23.51 21.59
N ILE A 118 12.05 -22.45 21.58
CA ILE A 118 13.53 -22.51 21.48
C ILE A 118 14.20 -23.30 22.61
N TYR A 119 13.56 -23.40 23.79
CA TYR A 119 14.13 -24.12 24.95
C TYR A 119 14.31 -25.60 24.69
N GLY A 120 13.58 -26.18 23.75
CA GLY A 120 13.79 -27.56 23.30
C GLY A 120 15.00 -27.74 22.36
N TYR A 121 15.62 -26.66 21.88
CA TYR A 121 16.59 -26.71 20.78
C TYR A 121 17.90 -25.98 21.09
N LYS A 122 18.80 -26.67 21.76
CA LYS A 122 20.11 -26.11 22.23
C LYS A 122 20.91 -25.44 21.09
N ASN A 123 20.88 -25.98 19.87
CA ASN A 123 21.62 -25.43 18.74
C ASN A 123 21.00 -24.10 18.26
N ILE A 124 19.68 -23.96 18.35
CA ILE A 124 18.97 -22.73 17.94
C ILE A 124 19.26 -21.63 19.00
N MET A 125 19.24 -21.97 20.29
CA MET A 125 19.66 -21.04 21.36
C MET A 125 21.09 -20.51 21.12
N LYS A 126 22.05 -21.40 20.80
CA LYS A 126 23.42 -21.01 20.44
C LYS A 126 23.45 -20.05 19.25
N MET A 127 22.64 -20.31 18.24
CA MET A 127 22.55 -19.48 17.04
C MET A 127 22.03 -18.08 17.38
N VAL A 128 20.97 -17.97 18.18
CA VAL A 128 20.42 -16.68 18.63
C VAL A 128 21.42 -15.93 19.49
N LEU A 129 22.02 -16.57 20.49
CA LEU A 129 23.07 -15.95 21.30
C LEU A 129 24.25 -15.44 20.45
N SER A 130 24.67 -16.23 19.45
CA SER A 130 25.72 -15.82 18.51
C SER A 130 25.31 -14.63 17.64
N TYR A 131 24.03 -14.52 17.26
CA TYR A 131 23.49 -13.40 16.49
C TYR A 131 23.57 -12.09 17.30
N PHE A 132 23.34 -12.16 18.60
CA PHE A 132 23.44 -11.02 19.53
C PHE A 132 24.85 -10.83 20.13
N ASP A 133 25.86 -11.54 19.60
CA ASP A 133 27.26 -11.51 20.09
C ASP A 133 27.40 -11.85 21.57
N ILE A 134 26.54 -12.73 22.09
CA ILE A 134 26.55 -13.20 23.47
C ILE A 134 27.38 -14.46 23.59
N PHE A 135 28.43 -14.40 24.42
CA PHE A 135 29.29 -15.57 24.70
C PHE A 135 28.59 -16.61 25.59
N PHE A 136 28.77 -17.89 25.26
CA PHE A 136 28.22 -19.04 25.98
C PHE A 136 29.23 -20.20 26.02
N TYR A 137 29.63 -20.62 27.22
CA TYR A 137 30.63 -21.67 27.36
C TYR A 137 30.10 -22.95 28.05
N ILE A 138 29.24 -22.87 29.06
CA ILE A 138 28.88 -24.02 29.87
C ILE A 138 27.38 -24.31 29.81
N ASP A 139 26.50 -23.41 30.20
CA ASP A 139 25.06 -23.60 30.27
C ASP A 139 24.36 -22.64 29.30
N VAL A 140 24.06 -23.16 28.12
CA VAL A 140 23.44 -22.38 27.05
C VAL A 140 22.02 -21.94 27.40
N GLU A 141 21.25 -22.83 28.07
CA GLU A 141 19.84 -22.53 28.40
C GLU A 141 19.74 -21.45 29.47
N LYS A 142 20.52 -21.58 30.55
CA LYS A 142 20.57 -20.55 31.60
C LYS A 142 21.07 -19.21 31.06
N ARG A 143 22.07 -19.25 30.17
CA ARG A 143 22.56 -18.04 29.49
C ARG A 143 21.49 -17.38 28.62
N TYR A 144 20.77 -18.20 27.88
CA TYR A 144 19.67 -17.73 27.01
C TYR A 144 18.54 -17.12 27.85
N LYS A 145 18.05 -17.80 28.89
CA LYS A 145 17.01 -17.27 29.81
C LYS A 145 17.42 -15.91 30.39
N ARG A 146 18.66 -15.78 30.82
CA ARG A 146 19.18 -14.51 31.34
C ARG A 146 19.27 -13.43 30.26
N PHE A 147 19.62 -13.78 29.03
CA PHE A 147 19.67 -12.85 27.90
C PHE A 147 18.28 -12.32 27.59
N VAL A 148 17.28 -13.19 27.40
CA VAL A 148 15.90 -12.82 27.09
C VAL A 148 15.31 -11.90 28.17
N SER A 149 15.48 -12.26 29.46
CA SER A 149 14.94 -11.46 30.57
C SER A 149 15.56 -10.06 30.66
N LYS A 150 16.85 -9.91 30.36
CA LYS A 150 17.55 -8.61 30.41
C LYS A 150 17.31 -7.72 29.22
N ASN A 151 17.05 -8.28 28.03
CA ASN A 151 16.98 -7.57 26.76
C ASN A 151 15.60 -7.66 26.14
N TYR A 152 14.56 -7.79 26.95
CA TYR A 152 13.17 -8.00 26.49
C TYR A 152 12.72 -7.00 25.42
N LYS A 153 12.95 -5.70 25.62
CA LYS A 153 12.57 -4.66 24.64
C LYS A 153 13.29 -4.81 23.30
N GLU A 154 14.58 -5.13 23.33
CA GLU A 154 15.39 -5.35 22.13
C GLU A 154 14.89 -6.58 21.37
N ILE A 155 14.60 -7.67 22.08
CA ILE A 155 14.08 -8.90 21.49
C ILE A 155 12.73 -8.63 20.80
N MET A 156 11.83 -7.88 21.41
CA MET A 156 10.56 -7.49 20.80
C MET A 156 10.74 -6.70 19.48
N GLU A 157 11.77 -5.88 19.34
CA GLU A 157 12.07 -5.20 18.08
C GLU A 157 12.54 -6.20 17.02
N TYR A 158 13.33 -7.19 17.39
CA TYR A 158 13.75 -8.26 16.48
C TYR A 158 12.61 -9.20 16.12
N GLU A 159 11.71 -9.53 17.05
CA GLU A 159 10.49 -10.29 16.75
C GLU A 159 9.71 -9.63 15.61
N LYS A 160 9.47 -8.32 15.72
CA LYS A 160 8.81 -7.54 14.63
C LYS A 160 9.59 -7.59 13.33
N LEU A 161 10.93 -7.56 13.39
CA LEU A 161 11.77 -7.65 12.21
C LEU A 161 11.67 -9.03 11.55
N PHE A 162 11.66 -10.13 12.33
CA PHE A 162 11.48 -11.48 11.81
C PHE A 162 10.08 -11.68 11.21
N SER A 163 9.04 -11.24 11.89
CA SER A 163 7.67 -11.28 11.37
C SER A 163 7.55 -10.53 10.05
N LYS A 164 8.06 -9.29 10.00
CA LYS A 164 8.06 -8.48 8.76
C LYS A 164 8.83 -9.18 7.63
N PHE A 165 9.99 -9.77 7.95
CA PHE A 165 10.81 -10.48 6.96
C PHE A 165 10.08 -11.69 6.39
N ILE A 166 9.49 -12.55 7.23
CA ILE A 166 8.75 -13.74 6.82
C ILE A 166 7.51 -13.35 6.00
N LYS A 167 6.78 -12.33 6.43
CA LYS A 167 5.62 -11.83 5.69
C LYS A 167 6.01 -11.37 4.28
N LEU A 168 7.04 -10.55 4.14
CA LEU A 168 7.52 -10.10 2.82
C LEU A 168 8.10 -11.24 1.98
N LEU A 169 8.75 -12.22 2.59
CA LEU A 169 9.22 -13.43 1.92
C LEU A 169 8.06 -14.15 1.24
N LYS A 170 6.95 -14.37 1.96
CA LYS A 170 5.74 -15.02 1.43
C LYS A 170 5.07 -14.17 0.36
N THR A 171 4.78 -12.91 0.66
CA THR A 171 4.12 -11.97 -0.26
C THR A 171 4.86 -11.79 -1.59
N ASN A 172 6.19 -11.99 -1.58
CA ASN A 172 7.04 -11.95 -2.79
C ASN A 172 7.30 -13.33 -3.41
N ASN A 173 6.58 -14.35 -2.96
CA ASN A 173 6.66 -15.73 -3.48
C ASN A 173 8.07 -16.35 -3.39
N TYR A 174 8.80 -16.04 -2.32
CA TYR A 174 10.04 -16.73 -2.02
C TYR A 174 9.76 -18.05 -1.29
N SER A 175 10.50 -19.09 -1.65
CA SER A 175 10.38 -20.44 -1.10
C SER A 175 11.54 -20.79 -0.16
N LEU A 176 11.50 -21.99 0.42
CA LEU A 176 12.63 -22.55 1.18
C LEU A 176 13.95 -22.53 0.40
N LYS A 177 13.91 -22.77 -0.93
CA LYS A 177 15.10 -22.69 -1.78
C LYS A 177 15.72 -21.30 -1.79
N SER A 178 14.91 -20.27 -1.66
CA SER A 178 15.37 -18.87 -1.63
C SER A 178 16.28 -18.57 -0.43
N PHE A 179 16.07 -19.20 0.73
CA PHE A 179 16.98 -19.06 1.88
C PHE A 179 18.41 -19.55 1.55
N ILE A 180 18.52 -20.64 0.78
CA ILE A 180 19.82 -21.17 0.34
C ILE A 180 20.50 -20.18 -0.62
N GLU A 181 19.74 -19.61 -1.55
CA GLU A 181 20.24 -18.62 -2.50
C GLU A 181 20.67 -17.32 -1.79
N PHE A 182 19.86 -16.84 -0.84
CA PHE A 182 20.21 -15.67 -0.03
C PHE A 182 21.50 -15.90 0.75
N LYS A 183 21.67 -17.06 1.41
CA LYS A 183 22.89 -17.39 2.13
C LYS A 183 24.13 -17.41 1.26
N LYS A 184 24.03 -17.83 -0.03
CA LYS A 184 25.15 -17.79 -0.98
C LYS A 184 25.59 -16.37 -1.33
N ARG A 185 24.65 -15.39 -1.32
CA ARG A 185 24.89 -13.99 -1.69
C ARG A 185 25.40 -13.13 -0.52
N ILE A 186 25.35 -13.64 0.71
CA ILE A 186 25.70 -12.89 1.92
C ILE A 186 27.08 -13.29 2.43
N PHE A 187 27.92 -12.30 2.66
CA PHE A 187 29.27 -12.49 3.22
C PHE A 187 29.30 -12.33 4.75
N PHE A 188 28.45 -11.48 5.32
CA PHE A 188 28.48 -11.16 6.74
C PHE A 188 27.86 -12.26 7.61
N ARG A 189 28.60 -12.68 8.66
CA ARG A 189 28.18 -13.74 9.60
C ARG A 189 26.82 -13.41 10.25
N LYS A 190 26.60 -12.17 10.66
CA LYS A 190 25.37 -11.75 11.35
C LYS A 190 24.13 -11.90 10.48
N GLU A 191 24.21 -11.54 9.22
CA GLU A 191 23.11 -11.71 8.25
C GLU A 191 22.84 -13.19 7.95
N ARG A 192 23.89 -14.03 7.89
CA ARG A 192 23.72 -15.49 7.73
C ARG A 192 23.02 -16.12 8.93
N LEU A 193 23.34 -15.67 10.13
CA LEU A 193 22.66 -16.11 11.37
C LEU A 193 21.20 -15.68 11.37
N PHE A 194 20.91 -14.42 10.98
CA PHE A 194 19.54 -13.93 10.81
C PHE A 194 18.73 -14.84 9.90
N LEU A 195 19.24 -15.14 8.70
CA LEU A 195 18.56 -16.03 7.76
C LEU A 195 18.37 -17.44 8.31
N SER A 196 19.30 -17.93 9.12
CA SER A 196 19.16 -19.25 9.74
C SER A 196 18.07 -19.26 10.79
N ILE A 197 17.97 -18.21 11.60
CA ILE A 197 16.90 -18.04 12.60
C ILE A 197 15.56 -17.88 11.88
N ALA A 198 15.48 -16.99 10.86
CA ALA A 198 14.28 -16.77 10.07
C ALA A 198 13.77 -18.05 9.40
N LEU A 199 14.67 -18.90 8.89
CA LEU A 199 14.32 -20.20 8.32
C LEU A 199 13.69 -21.13 9.38
N ASN A 200 14.25 -21.21 10.57
CA ASN A 200 13.68 -22.04 11.64
C ASN A 200 12.27 -21.53 12.03
N ILE A 201 12.10 -20.22 12.20
CA ILE A 201 10.79 -19.64 12.51
C ILE A 201 9.80 -19.93 11.38
N PHE A 202 10.20 -19.75 10.12
CA PHE A 202 9.35 -20.02 8.96
C PHE A 202 8.90 -21.49 8.91
N LEU A 203 9.81 -22.44 9.17
CA LEU A 203 9.48 -23.87 9.18
C LEU A 203 8.50 -24.22 10.31
N ILE A 204 8.72 -23.67 11.51
CA ILE A 204 7.82 -23.86 12.65
C ILE A 204 6.45 -23.29 12.31
N TYR A 205 6.39 -22.06 11.81
CA TYR A 205 5.13 -21.40 11.42
C TYR A 205 4.33 -22.21 10.40
N GLN A 206 4.99 -22.67 9.34
CA GLN A 206 4.33 -23.48 8.31
C GLN A 206 3.87 -24.84 8.83
N ASN A 207 4.64 -25.47 9.71
CA ASN A 207 4.26 -26.74 10.34
C ASN A 207 3.08 -26.55 11.29
N GLU A 208 3.03 -25.49 12.06
CA GLU A 208 1.90 -25.17 12.93
C GLU A 208 0.62 -24.91 12.14
N LEU A 209 0.68 -24.07 11.11
CA LEU A 209 -0.46 -23.86 10.22
C LEU A 209 -0.99 -25.20 9.70
N LYS A 210 -0.11 -26.05 9.20
CA LYS A 210 -0.49 -27.36 8.64
C LYS A 210 -1.10 -28.29 9.70
N SER A 211 -0.49 -28.38 10.88
CA SER A 211 -0.95 -29.28 11.96
C SER A 211 -2.31 -28.85 12.53
N CYS A 212 -2.59 -27.54 12.54
CA CYS A 212 -3.86 -26.98 13.00
C CYS A 212 -4.94 -26.90 11.89
N GLY A 213 -4.62 -27.28 10.66
CA GLY A 213 -5.55 -27.13 9.53
C GLY A 213 -5.85 -25.67 9.19
N LEU A 214 -4.89 -24.78 9.46
CA LEU A 214 -4.98 -23.34 9.24
C LEU A 214 -4.27 -22.92 7.96
N ILE A 215 -4.72 -21.79 7.39
CA ILE A 215 -4.06 -21.10 6.27
C ILE A 215 -4.00 -19.61 6.57
N ASP A 216 -2.91 -18.96 6.20
CA ASP A 216 -2.86 -17.49 6.23
C ASP A 216 -3.27 -16.86 4.89
N PHE A 217 -3.42 -15.54 4.86
CA PHE A 217 -3.89 -14.82 3.68
C PHE A 217 -2.96 -14.95 2.47
N ASP A 218 -1.64 -15.04 2.68
CA ASP A 218 -0.68 -15.17 1.58
C ASP A 218 -0.68 -16.62 1.04
N ASP A 219 -0.69 -17.61 1.92
CA ASP A 219 -0.78 -19.03 1.54
C ASP A 219 -2.07 -19.33 0.79
N MET A 220 -3.18 -18.70 1.19
CA MET A 220 -4.47 -18.83 0.49
C MET A 220 -4.37 -18.39 -0.97
N ILE A 221 -3.73 -17.25 -1.25
CA ILE A 221 -3.50 -16.78 -2.63
C ILE A 221 -2.57 -17.72 -3.39
N ILE A 222 -1.49 -18.17 -2.74
CA ILE A 222 -0.52 -19.11 -3.32
C ILE A 222 -1.21 -20.44 -3.65
N GLN A 223 -2.00 -20.98 -2.73
CA GLN A 223 -2.71 -22.25 -2.92
C GLN A 223 -3.76 -22.15 -4.02
N ALA A 224 -4.51 -21.03 -4.11
CA ALA A 224 -5.46 -20.81 -5.20
C ALA A 224 -4.76 -20.78 -6.56
N ARG A 225 -3.61 -20.09 -6.68
CA ARG A 225 -2.76 -20.13 -7.88
C ARG A 225 -2.31 -21.56 -8.21
N ASP A 226 -1.77 -22.28 -7.24
CA ASP A 226 -1.24 -23.62 -7.45
C ASP A 226 -2.34 -24.62 -7.85
N THR A 227 -3.56 -24.46 -7.31
CA THR A 227 -4.74 -25.22 -7.72
C THR A 227 -5.03 -25.02 -9.21
N ILE A 228 -5.00 -23.78 -9.73
CA ILE A 228 -5.22 -23.48 -11.15
C ILE A 228 -4.10 -24.12 -12.00
N LEU A 229 -2.84 -23.94 -11.59
CA LEU A 229 -1.67 -24.48 -12.32
C LEU A 229 -1.68 -26.02 -12.38
N ASN A 230 -2.24 -26.68 -11.38
CA ASN A 230 -2.40 -28.14 -11.32
C ASN A 230 -3.67 -28.64 -12.04
N GLY A 231 -4.33 -27.80 -12.84
CA GLY A 231 -5.48 -28.20 -13.63
C GLY A 231 -6.84 -28.05 -12.93
N GLY A 232 -6.87 -27.45 -11.74
CA GLY A 232 -8.12 -27.18 -11.02
C GLY A 232 -9.07 -26.28 -11.81
N PHE A 233 -10.34 -26.32 -11.41
CA PHE A 233 -11.40 -25.55 -12.02
C PHE A 233 -11.22 -24.06 -11.77
N ILE A 234 -11.42 -23.26 -12.81
CA ILE A 234 -11.59 -21.80 -12.76
C ILE A 234 -12.72 -21.39 -13.71
N LYS A 235 -13.56 -20.46 -13.26
CA LYS A 235 -14.60 -19.85 -14.09
C LYS A 235 -13.97 -19.22 -15.35
N GLN A 236 -14.65 -19.40 -16.49
CA GLN A 236 -14.14 -18.92 -17.80
C GLN A 236 -14.36 -17.41 -17.93
N TYR A 237 -13.43 -16.65 -17.38
CA TYR A 237 -13.43 -15.20 -17.58
C TYR A 237 -12.94 -14.83 -18.99
N LYS A 238 -13.62 -13.86 -19.61
CA LYS A 238 -13.21 -13.24 -20.88
C LYS A 238 -12.51 -11.90 -20.66
N TYR A 239 -12.84 -11.23 -19.57
CA TYR A 239 -12.26 -9.91 -19.26
C TYR A 239 -12.02 -9.76 -17.76
N ILE A 240 -10.84 -9.30 -17.41
CA ILE A 240 -10.43 -9.04 -16.02
C ILE A 240 -10.12 -7.55 -15.86
N ILE A 241 -10.69 -6.90 -14.86
CA ILE A 241 -10.43 -5.50 -14.52
C ILE A 241 -9.90 -5.42 -13.09
N ILE A 242 -8.78 -4.70 -12.88
CA ILE A 242 -8.19 -4.54 -11.55
C ILE A 242 -8.05 -3.04 -11.27
N ASP A 243 -8.73 -2.59 -10.21
CA ASP A 243 -8.60 -1.22 -9.69
C ASP A 243 -7.44 -1.14 -8.68
N GLU A 244 -6.84 0.06 -8.53
CA GLU A 244 -5.71 0.36 -7.62
C GLU A 244 -4.52 -0.61 -7.81
N PHE A 245 -4.20 -0.99 -9.06
CA PHE A 245 -3.19 -2.02 -9.39
C PHE A 245 -1.79 -1.72 -8.84
N GLN A 246 -1.44 -0.46 -8.58
CA GLN A 246 -0.16 -0.06 -7.95
C GLN A 246 0.03 -0.61 -6.52
N ASP A 247 -1.04 -1.13 -5.91
CA ASP A 247 -0.99 -1.77 -4.58
C ASP A 247 -0.95 -3.30 -4.66
N THR A 248 -0.72 -3.85 -5.85
CA THR A 248 -0.65 -5.30 -6.07
C THR A 248 0.70 -5.86 -5.61
N SER A 249 0.66 -7.00 -4.92
CA SER A 249 1.86 -7.77 -4.56
C SER A 249 2.18 -8.84 -5.61
N TYR A 250 3.40 -9.38 -5.55
CA TYR A 250 3.85 -10.35 -6.55
C TYR A 250 3.03 -11.64 -6.55
N ILE A 251 2.60 -12.15 -5.38
CA ILE A 251 1.73 -13.35 -5.34
C ILE A 251 0.36 -13.09 -5.96
N ARG A 252 -0.21 -11.88 -5.79
CA ARG A 252 -1.48 -11.49 -6.42
C ARG A 252 -1.35 -11.40 -7.93
N TYR A 253 -0.24 -10.83 -8.42
CA TYR A 253 0.08 -10.86 -9.84
C TYR A 253 0.16 -12.28 -10.37
N LEU A 254 0.86 -13.20 -9.69
CA LEU A 254 0.98 -14.60 -10.11
C LEU A 254 -0.38 -15.32 -10.15
N LEU A 255 -1.28 -15.04 -9.21
CA LEU A 255 -2.65 -15.56 -9.24
C LEU A 255 -3.39 -15.08 -10.50
N ILE A 256 -3.37 -13.77 -10.77
CA ILE A 256 -4.01 -13.21 -11.97
C ILE A 256 -3.40 -13.79 -13.26
N LYS A 257 -2.07 -13.89 -13.30
CA LYS A 257 -1.36 -14.46 -14.44
C LYS A 257 -1.81 -15.90 -14.70
N SER A 258 -1.96 -16.73 -13.65
CA SER A 258 -2.44 -18.11 -13.81
C SER A 258 -3.89 -18.17 -14.34
N ILE A 259 -4.76 -17.22 -13.95
CA ILE A 259 -6.12 -17.13 -14.49
C ILE A 259 -6.10 -16.74 -15.96
N ILE A 260 -5.33 -15.71 -16.34
CA ILE A 260 -5.20 -15.26 -17.73
C ILE A 260 -4.67 -16.40 -18.61
N ASP A 261 -3.61 -17.09 -18.18
CA ASP A 261 -3.00 -18.18 -18.93
C ASP A 261 -3.96 -19.36 -19.14
N LYS A 262 -4.90 -19.58 -18.19
CA LYS A 262 -5.89 -20.65 -18.27
C LYS A 262 -7.14 -20.28 -19.07
N THR A 263 -7.57 -19.00 -19.03
CA THR A 263 -8.85 -18.55 -19.61
C THR A 263 -8.69 -17.76 -20.90
N ASP A 264 -7.47 -17.37 -21.24
CA ASP A 264 -7.13 -16.43 -22.32
C ASP A 264 -7.88 -15.07 -22.20
N ALA A 265 -8.16 -14.64 -20.97
CA ALA A 265 -8.87 -13.40 -20.70
C ALA A 265 -8.05 -12.16 -21.11
N ASN A 266 -8.75 -11.12 -21.58
CA ASN A 266 -8.18 -9.79 -21.68
C ASN A 266 -8.12 -9.14 -20.31
N ILE A 267 -7.14 -8.25 -20.11
CA ILE A 267 -6.98 -7.57 -18.83
C ILE A 267 -6.87 -6.05 -18.99
N MET A 268 -7.57 -5.31 -18.14
CA MET A 268 -7.38 -3.88 -17.92
C MET A 268 -7.02 -3.65 -16.46
N VAL A 269 -5.90 -3.01 -16.20
CA VAL A 269 -5.52 -2.57 -14.86
C VAL A 269 -5.52 -1.06 -14.79
N VAL A 270 -6.04 -0.51 -13.69
CA VAL A 270 -6.17 0.93 -13.47
C VAL A 270 -5.45 1.29 -12.19
N GLY A 271 -4.74 2.43 -12.18
CA GLY A 271 -4.07 2.87 -10.97
C GLY A 271 -3.31 4.17 -11.10
N ASP A 272 -2.62 4.53 -10.03
CA ASP A 272 -1.79 5.71 -9.90
C ASP A 272 -0.49 5.38 -9.17
N ASP A 273 0.62 5.28 -9.89
CA ASP A 273 1.94 5.00 -9.29
C ASP A 273 2.37 6.07 -8.27
N PHE A 274 1.89 7.31 -8.39
CA PHE A 274 2.12 8.36 -7.40
C PHE A 274 1.42 8.08 -6.06
N GLN A 275 0.44 7.17 -6.02
CA GLN A 275 -0.29 6.74 -4.84
C GLN A 275 0.10 5.33 -4.35
N SER A 276 1.22 4.77 -4.82
CA SER A 276 1.76 3.50 -4.31
C SER A 276 2.49 3.73 -2.98
N ILE A 277 1.79 3.52 -1.87
CA ILE A 277 2.23 3.84 -0.50
C ILE A 277 2.17 2.65 0.46
N TYR A 278 2.04 1.43 -0.05
CA TYR A 278 1.92 0.20 0.75
C TYR A 278 3.07 -0.79 0.52
N LYS A 279 4.29 -0.29 0.23
CA LYS A 279 5.49 -1.12 0.10
C LYS A 279 5.73 -2.00 1.33
N PHE A 280 5.44 -1.48 2.53
CA PHE A 280 5.60 -2.20 3.79
C PHE A 280 4.69 -3.43 3.93
N THR A 281 3.62 -3.53 3.14
CA THR A 281 2.74 -4.71 3.05
C THR A 281 3.14 -5.68 1.94
N GLY A 282 4.23 -5.42 1.21
CA GLY A 282 4.72 -6.24 0.12
C GLY A 282 4.17 -5.87 -1.26
N CYS A 283 3.53 -4.69 -1.40
CA CYS A 283 3.17 -4.18 -2.72
C CYS A 283 4.41 -3.89 -3.56
N ASP A 284 4.36 -4.24 -4.84
CA ASP A 284 5.46 -4.10 -5.77
C ASP A 284 5.10 -3.15 -6.92
N ILE A 285 5.56 -1.91 -6.80
CA ILE A 285 5.33 -0.86 -7.80
C ILE A 285 5.93 -1.21 -9.18
N ASP A 286 6.93 -2.10 -9.22
CA ASP A 286 7.56 -2.53 -10.48
C ASP A 286 6.55 -3.19 -11.43
N LEU A 287 5.55 -3.90 -10.88
CA LEU A 287 4.45 -4.50 -11.64
C LEU A 287 3.62 -3.47 -12.41
N PHE A 288 3.51 -2.26 -11.87
CA PHE A 288 2.77 -1.17 -12.47
C PHE A 288 3.64 -0.38 -13.45
N VAL A 289 4.85 0.03 -13.02
CA VAL A 289 5.72 0.91 -13.79
C VAL A 289 6.33 0.18 -15.00
N ASN A 290 6.66 -1.09 -14.86
CA ASN A 290 7.18 -1.95 -15.92
C ASN A 290 6.14 -2.97 -16.39
N PHE A 291 4.90 -2.55 -16.57
CA PHE A 291 3.76 -3.42 -16.92
C PHE A 291 4.02 -4.30 -18.15
N ASP A 292 4.68 -3.75 -19.15
CA ASP A 292 5.07 -4.41 -20.39
C ASP A 292 5.99 -5.62 -20.19
N LYS A 293 6.75 -5.67 -19.10
CA LYS A 293 7.60 -6.83 -18.76
C LYS A 293 6.82 -8.00 -18.19
N TYR A 294 5.64 -7.73 -17.65
CA TYR A 294 4.81 -8.71 -16.95
C TYR A 294 3.62 -9.19 -17.77
N PHE A 295 3.11 -8.33 -18.66
CA PHE A 295 1.97 -8.62 -19.53
C PHE A 295 2.34 -8.42 -20.99
N GLN A 296 2.18 -9.48 -21.80
CA GLN A 296 2.42 -9.44 -23.23
C GLN A 296 1.35 -8.60 -23.95
N ASP A 297 1.68 -8.10 -25.15
CA ASP A 297 0.79 -7.28 -25.99
C ASP A 297 0.14 -6.14 -25.22
N SER A 298 0.96 -5.48 -24.39
CA SER A 298 0.50 -4.44 -23.50
C SER A 298 0.41 -3.08 -24.17
N LYS A 299 -0.63 -2.33 -23.79
CA LYS A 299 -0.82 -0.92 -24.15
C LYS A 299 -0.97 -0.08 -22.91
N ILE A 300 -0.41 1.13 -22.94
CA ILE A 300 -0.50 2.07 -21.83
C ILE A 300 -1.28 3.30 -22.29
N LEU A 301 -2.38 3.60 -21.59
CA LEU A 301 -3.18 4.80 -21.78
C LEU A 301 -3.18 5.61 -20.48
N LYS A 302 -3.40 6.93 -20.61
CA LYS A 302 -3.35 7.85 -19.46
C LYS A 302 -4.66 8.61 -19.34
N ILE A 303 -5.11 8.87 -18.10
CA ILE A 303 -6.13 9.87 -17.77
C ILE A 303 -5.43 10.99 -17.03
N GLN A 304 -5.28 12.11 -17.67
CA GLN A 304 -4.49 13.24 -17.18
C GLN A 304 -5.36 14.34 -16.58
N ASN A 305 -6.64 14.39 -16.93
CA ASN A 305 -7.58 15.34 -16.35
C ASN A 305 -7.93 14.96 -14.90
N THR A 306 -7.91 15.94 -14.00
CA THR A 306 -8.42 15.78 -12.63
C THR A 306 -9.59 16.73 -12.38
N TYR A 307 -10.59 16.23 -11.67
CA TYR A 307 -11.80 16.97 -11.31
C TYR A 307 -11.81 17.39 -9.82
N ARG A 308 -10.82 16.97 -9.06
CA ARG A 308 -10.70 17.23 -7.62
C ARG A 308 -9.92 18.48 -7.33
N ASN A 309 -8.66 18.51 -7.69
CA ASN A 309 -7.68 19.51 -7.30
C ASN A 309 -7.64 20.70 -8.30
N SER A 310 -7.17 21.86 -7.86
CA SER A 310 -6.84 22.97 -8.75
C SER A 310 -5.61 22.65 -9.61
N GLN A 311 -5.45 23.36 -10.74
CA GLN A 311 -4.30 23.19 -11.64
C GLN A 311 -2.99 23.44 -10.92
N GLU A 312 -2.91 24.50 -10.10
CA GLU A 312 -1.72 24.89 -9.38
C GLU A 312 -1.29 23.83 -8.36
N LEU A 313 -2.28 23.22 -7.66
CA LEU A 313 -2.01 22.16 -6.68
C LEU A 313 -1.52 20.89 -7.37
N ILE A 314 -2.25 20.42 -8.39
CA ILE A 314 -1.92 19.13 -9.01
C ILE A 314 -0.62 19.21 -9.81
N GLN A 315 -0.32 20.36 -10.40
CA GLN A 315 0.96 20.60 -11.08
C GLN A 315 2.11 20.58 -10.08
N THR A 316 2.00 21.32 -8.97
CA THR A 316 3.03 21.36 -7.93
C THR A 316 3.27 19.96 -7.33
N ALA A 317 2.20 19.28 -6.92
CA ALA A 317 2.30 17.95 -6.35
C ALA A 317 2.85 16.90 -7.36
N GLY A 318 2.44 17.00 -8.63
CA GLY A 318 2.91 16.14 -9.70
C GLY A 318 4.39 16.33 -9.99
N LEU A 319 4.86 17.59 -10.17
CA LEU A 319 6.27 17.89 -10.38
C LEU A 319 7.14 17.48 -9.18
N PHE A 320 6.62 17.64 -7.96
CA PHE A 320 7.29 17.18 -6.75
C PHE A 320 7.54 15.67 -6.75
N VAL A 321 6.52 14.85 -7.07
CA VAL A 321 6.66 13.39 -7.03
C VAL A 321 7.46 12.86 -8.23
N MET A 322 7.34 13.47 -9.41
CA MET A 322 8.05 13.10 -10.64
C MET A 322 9.56 13.38 -10.63
N LYS A 323 10.11 13.99 -9.58
CA LYS A 323 11.57 14.03 -9.38
C LYS A 323 12.18 12.65 -9.20
N ASN A 324 11.40 11.70 -8.77
CA ASN A 324 11.75 10.29 -8.84
C ASN A 324 11.52 9.78 -10.27
N ASP A 325 12.60 9.59 -11.03
CA ASP A 325 12.54 9.11 -12.42
C ASP A 325 11.96 7.71 -12.58
N PHE A 326 11.80 6.97 -11.49
CA PHE A 326 11.11 5.68 -11.48
C PHE A 326 9.60 5.81 -11.69
N GLN A 327 9.03 7.01 -11.49
CA GLN A 327 7.60 7.27 -11.67
C GLN A 327 7.24 7.47 -13.15
N ILE A 328 6.02 7.05 -13.51
CA ILE A 328 5.50 7.27 -14.86
C ILE A 328 5.21 8.76 -15.05
N LYS A 329 5.84 9.40 -16.03
CA LYS A 329 5.63 10.82 -16.32
C LYS A 329 4.18 11.07 -16.77
N LYS A 330 3.49 11.99 -16.08
CA LYS A 330 2.11 12.41 -16.34
C LYS A 330 2.04 13.93 -16.45
N ASN A 331 1.23 14.44 -17.35
CA ASN A 331 0.94 15.86 -17.45
C ASN A 331 -0.48 16.11 -16.93
N LEU A 332 -0.61 16.28 -15.63
CA LEU A 332 -1.93 16.41 -14.97
C LEU A 332 -2.51 17.79 -15.21
N THR A 333 -3.78 17.82 -15.65
CA THR A 333 -4.51 19.04 -16.00
C THR A 333 -5.80 19.15 -15.19
N SER A 334 -6.23 20.39 -14.91
CA SER A 334 -7.49 20.70 -14.24
C SER A 334 -8.08 22.01 -14.74
N SER A 335 -9.40 22.05 -14.88
CA SER A 335 -10.13 23.30 -15.15
C SER A 335 -10.28 24.18 -13.91
N LYS A 336 -10.11 23.63 -12.70
CA LYS A 336 -10.19 24.38 -11.45
C LYS A 336 -8.94 25.21 -11.26
N LYS A 337 -9.10 26.44 -10.76
CA LYS A 337 -8.01 27.37 -10.45
C LYS A 337 -8.02 27.74 -8.98
N ASN A 338 -6.84 27.77 -8.36
CA ASN A 338 -6.60 28.30 -7.02
C ASN A 338 -5.17 28.81 -6.96
N PHE A 339 -4.98 30.11 -6.88
CA PHE A 339 -3.67 30.73 -7.05
C PHE A 339 -2.62 30.31 -6.03
N LYS A 340 -3.01 30.07 -4.75
CA LYS A 340 -2.10 29.63 -3.68
C LYS A 340 -2.72 28.49 -2.86
N PRO A 341 -2.86 27.29 -3.42
CA PRO A 341 -3.56 26.20 -2.74
C PRO A 341 -2.77 25.56 -1.59
N ILE A 342 -1.44 25.79 -1.53
CA ILE A 342 -0.56 25.24 -0.49
C ILE A 342 -0.25 26.31 0.53
N LYS A 343 -0.66 26.10 1.77
CA LYS A 343 -0.43 27.01 2.91
C LYS A 343 0.59 26.40 3.86
N ILE A 344 1.77 26.99 3.97
CA ILE A 344 2.75 26.60 4.98
C ILE A 344 2.47 27.40 6.24
N VAL A 345 2.13 26.70 7.32
CA VAL A 345 1.69 27.30 8.57
C VAL A 345 2.82 27.17 9.60
N ASN A 346 3.46 28.29 9.92
CA ASN A 346 4.49 28.37 10.94
C ASN A 346 3.88 28.45 12.34
N GLY A 347 4.11 27.43 13.16
CA GLY A 347 3.63 27.33 14.53
C GLY A 347 2.86 26.04 14.80
N ASP A 348 2.46 25.85 16.04
CA ASP A 348 1.76 24.65 16.54
C ASP A 348 0.31 24.96 16.98
N ASN A 349 -0.20 26.15 16.66
CA ASN A 349 -1.53 26.56 17.11
C ASN A 349 -2.62 26.00 16.19
N LEU A 350 -2.91 24.70 16.35
CA LEU A 350 -3.99 24.03 15.63
C LEU A 350 -5.35 24.68 15.91
N GLU A 351 -5.61 25.15 17.15
CA GLU A 351 -6.86 25.81 17.51
C GLU A 351 -7.13 27.06 16.67
N LYS A 352 -6.10 27.91 16.51
CA LYS A 352 -6.22 29.12 15.70
C LYS A 352 -6.52 28.76 14.24
N LEU A 353 -5.85 27.73 13.72
CA LEU A 353 -6.08 27.26 12.36
C LEU A 353 -7.50 26.72 12.16
N LEU A 354 -8.02 25.91 13.10
CA LEU A 354 -9.39 25.39 13.06
C LEU A 354 -10.48 26.47 13.20
N ASN A 355 -10.14 27.64 13.75
CA ASN A 355 -11.06 28.78 13.82
C ASN A 355 -11.13 29.61 12.54
N ILE A 356 -10.05 29.66 11.74
CA ILE A 356 -9.96 30.54 10.55
C ILE A 356 -10.28 29.85 9.23
N ILE A 357 -10.28 28.51 9.20
CA ILE A 357 -10.59 27.75 7.98
C ILE A 357 -12.09 27.54 7.87
N ASP A 358 -12.67 28.02 6.78
CA ASP A 358 -14.06 27.79 6.42
C ASP A 358 -14.23 26.45 5.66
N GLY A 359 -15.42 25.85 5.81
CA GLY A 359 -15.77 24.57 5.18
C GLY A 359 -15.32 23.35 5.97
N ASN A 360 -15.45 22.20 5.35
CA ASN A 360 -15.09 20.92 5.97
C ASN A 360 -13.58 20.72 5.99
N ILE A 361 -13.08 20.13 7.07
CA ILE A 361 -11.65 19.92 7.29
C ILE A 361 -11.38 18.44 7.59
N MET A 362 -10.40 17.88 6.91
CA MET A 362 -9.78 16.61 7.29
C MET A 362 -8.36 16.85 7.79
N ILE A 363 -8.01 16.25 8.92
CA ILE A 363 -6.69 16.38 9.53
C ILE A 363 -5.89 15.13 9.23
N LEU A 364 -4.67 15.29 8.73
CA LEU A 364 -3.76 14.22 8.38
C LEU A 364 -2.49 14.27 9.22
N MET A 365 -2.00 13.08 9.57
CA MET A 365 -0.76 12.89 10.32
C MET A 365 0.10 11.80 9.67
N ARG A 366 1.43 11.96 9.77
CA ARG A 366 2.35 10.93 9.30
C ARG A 366 2.36 9.72 10.24
N ASN A 367 2.34 9.96 11.54
CA ASN A 367 2.35 8.93 12.58
C ASN A 367 1.16 9.12 13.53
N ASN A 368 0.65 8.02 14.09
CA ASN A 368 -0.48 8.06 15.03
C ASN A 368 -0.23 8.91 16.27
N PHE A 369 1.02 9.13 16.66
CA PHE A 369 1.38 9.93 17.82
C PHE A 369 1.55 11.42 17.54
N ASP A 370 1.57 11.87 16.28
CA ASP A 370 1.75 13.29 15.91
C ASP A 370 0.68 14.17 16.52
N ILE A 371 -0.54 13.64 16.66
CA ILE A 371 -1.66 14.37 17.26
C ILE A 371 -1.41 14.75 18.73
N LYS A 372 -0.61 13.95 19.47
CA LYS A 372 -0.40 14.17 20.90
C LYS A 372 0.18 15.56 21.22
N LYS A 373 0.96 16.12 20.29
CA LYS A 373 1.55 17.46 20.40
C LYS A 373 0.48 18.57 20.49
N TYR A 374 -0.70 18.33 19.92
CA TYR A 374 -1.76 19.31 19.74
C TYR A 374 -2.93 19.14 20.72
N LEU A 375 -2.91 18.06 21.52
CA LEU A 375 -3.96 17.81 22.52
C LEU A 375 -3.83 18.75 23.71
N ASN A 376 -4.97 19.30 24.12
CA ASN A 376 -5.08 20.15 25.29
C ASN A 376 -6.54 20.14 25.83
N LYS A 377 -6.91 21.03 26.78
CA LYS A 377 -8.26 21.10 27.33
C LYS A 377 -9.37 21.40 26.29
N ASN A 378 -9.02 22.00 25.17
CA ASN A 378 -9.96 22.38 24.10
C ASN A 378 -9.97 21.39 22.93
N ILE A 379 -8.88 20.64 22.71
CA ILE A 379 -8.74 19.67 21.64
C ILE A 379 -8.59 18.27 22.22
N THR A 380 -9.54 17.39 21.91
CA THR A 380 -9.50 15.97 22.27
C THR A 380 -9.51 15.09 21.04
N TYR A 381 -8.92 13.89 21.16
CA TYR A 381 -8.85 12.92 20.07
C TYR A 381 -9.35 11.55 20.50
N SER A 382 -10.30 11.00 19.77
CA SER A 382 -10.81 9.64 19.96
C SER A 382 -11.39 9.10 18.65
N HIS A 383 -11.30 7.79 18.42
CA HIS A 383 -11.92 7.09 17.27
C HIS A 383 -11.66 7.77 15.91
N ASN A 384 -10.43 8.21 15.65
CA ASN A 384 -10.04 8.94 14.44
C ASN A 384 -10.75 10.27 14.23
N GLN A 385 -11.18 10.90 15.30
CA GLN A 385 -11.83 12.21 15.30
C GLN A 385 -11.19 13.15 16.31
N ILE A 386 -11.03 14.40 15.90
CA ILE A 386 -10.67 15.51 16.77
C ILE A 386 -11.94 16.28 17.09
N LYS A 387 -12.20 16.52 18.39
CA LYS A 387 -13.25 17.41 18.86
C LYS A 387 -12.61 18.72 19.29
N PHE A 388 -13.14 19.82 18.78
CA PHE A 388 -12.74 21.18 19.13
C PHE A 388 -13.98 22.06 19.18
N LYS A 389 -14.28 22.64 20.35
CA LYS A 389 -15.56 23.34 20.63
C LYS A 389 -16.75 22.39 20.29
N ASN A 390 -17.71 22.87 19.51
CA ASN A 390 -18.88 22.11 19.06
C ASN A 390 -18.69 21.42 17.71
N LYS A 391 -17.43 21.37 17.17
CA LYS A 391 -17.11 20.78 15.87
C LYS A 391 -16.33 19.48 16.05
N THR A 392 -16.56 18.56 15.11
CA THR A 392 -15.81 17.30 15.04
C THR A 392 -15.17 17.19 13.66
N PHE A 393 -13.87 16.86 13.61
CA PHE A 393 -13.07 16.75 12.40
C PHE A 393 -12.51 15.34 12.27
N ASN A 394 -12.57 14.78 11.08
CA ASN A 394 -11.93 13.50 10.80
C ASN A 394 -10.41 13.65 10.84
N CYS A 395 -9.74 12.72 11.52
CA CYS A 395 -8.29 12.73 11.69
C CYS A 395 -7.72 11.36 11.42
N TYR A 396 -6.89 11.26 10.38
CA TYR A 396 -6.33 10.00 9.90
C TYR A 396 -4.82 10.08 9.70
N THR A 397 -4.15 8.93 9.70
CA THR A 397 -2.83 8.89 9.07
C THR A 397 -2.98 9.07 7.55
N VAL A 398 -1.95 9.62 6.89
CA VAL A 398 -1.98 9.80 5.43
C VAL A 398 -2.25 8.47 4.72
N HIS A 399 -1.73 7.35 5.21
CA HIS A 399 -2.03 6.02 4.66
C HIS A 399 -3.52 5.69 4.67
N ARG A 400 -4.21 6.01 5.78
CA ARG A 400 -5.66 5.73 5.92
C ARG A 400 -6.53 6.71 5.13
N SER A 401 -6.00 7.86 4.74
CA SER A 401 -6.74 8.85 3.94
C SER A 401 -6.77 8.52 2.44
N LYS A 402 -6.07 7.48 2.00
CA LYS A 402 -6.12 7.06 0.60
C LYS A 402 -7.55 6.72 0.20
N GLY A 403 -8.00 7.26 -0.93
CA GLY A 403 -9.39 7.15 -1.38
C GLY A 403 -10.34 8.23 -0.83
N LEU A 404 -10.00 8.89 0.28
CA LEU A 404 -10.81 9.97 0.85
C LEU A 404 -10.47 11.33 0.23
N GLU A 405 -11.38 12.29 0.41
CA GLU A 405 -11.19 13.70 0.00
C GLU A 405 -12.03 14.62 0.89
N GLU A 406 -11.58 15.87 1.04
CA GLU A 406 -12.29 16.87 1.81
C GLU A 406 -12.08 18.28 1.22
N ASP A 407 -12.86 19.26 1.64
CA ASP A 407 -12.73 20.63 1.13
C ASP A 407 -11.36 21.22 1.46
N ASN A 408 -10.94 21.10 2.71
CA ASN A 408 -9.62 21.52 3.17
C ASN A 408 -8.91 20.41 3.94
N VAL A 409 -7.59 20.36 3.84
CA VAL A 409 -6.77 19.38 4.53
C VAL A 409 -5.70 20.06 5.37
N ILE A 410 -5.53 19.64 6.63
CA ILE A 410 -4.43 20.05 7.49
C ILE A 410 -3.49 18.85 7.66
N VAL A 411 -2.20 19.01 7.34
CA VAL A 411 -1.17 18.00 7.58
C VAL A 411 -0.34 18.41 8.77
N LEU A 412 -0.39 17.62 9.84
CA LEU A 412 0.31 17.88 11.08
C LEU A 412 1.79 17.50 11.01
N ASN A 413 2.62 18.21 11.79
CA ASN A 413 4.00 17.86 12.10
C ASN A 413 4.90 17.64 10.86
N VAL A 414 4.79 18.55 9.86
CA VAL A 414 5.62 18.51 8.64
C VAL A 414 7.00 19.11 8.91
N VAL A 415 7.79 18.42 9.73
CA VAL A 415 9.07 18.89 10.24
C VAL A 415 10.24 17.98 9.84
N ASN A 416 11.46 18.52 9.89
CA ASN A 416 12.69 17.79 9.64
C ASN A 416 13.18 17.09 10.91
N ASP A 417 12.55 15.97 11.28
CA ASP A 417 12.89 15.17 12.45
C ASP A 417 12.96 13.68 12.07
N LYS A 418 13.43 12.82 13.00
CA LYS A 418 13.49 11.37 12.82
C LYS A 418 12.10 10.79 12.48
N PHE A 419 11.07 11.26 13.19
CA PHE A 419 9.66 10.87 12.99
C PHE A 419 8.85 11.96 12.30
N GLY A 420 9.50 12.91 11.62
CA GLY A 420 8.83 13.96 10.87
C GLY A 420 8.22 13.47 9.55
N PHE A 421 8.03 14.41 8.63
CA PHE A 421 7.59 14.10 7.28
C PHE A 421 8.57 14.74 6.27
N PRO A 422 9.48 13.96 5.61
CA PRO A 422 9.54 12.50 5.57
C PRO A 422 10.00 11.85 6.88
N ASN A 423 9.49 10.65 7.14
CA ASN A 423 10.02 9.78 8.19
C ASN A 423 11.39 9.25 7.77
N LYS A 424 12.37 9.36 8.69
CA LYS A 424 13.77 8.99 8.41
C LYS A 424 14.17 7.61 8.95
N ILE A 425 13.21 6.82 9.41
CA ILE A 425 13.48 5.45 9.83
C ILE A 425 13.83 4.63 8.59
N VAL A 426 15.04 4.11 8.60
CA VAL A 426 15.54 3.24 7.52
C VAL A 426 15.22 1.79 7.88
N ASP A 427 14.66 1.06 6.94
CA ASP A 427 14.48 -0.39 7.07
C ASP A 427 15.83 -1.10 7.29
N ASN A 428 15.82 -2.16 8.08
CA ASN A 428 17.00 -3.01 8.26
C ASN A 428 17.49 -3.52 6.90
N LYS A 429 18.81 -3.46 6.68
CA LYS A 429 19.43 -3.86 5.38
C LYS A 429 19.03 -5.26 4.94
N ILE A 430 18.78 -6.17 5.87
CA ILE A 430 18.36 -7.55 5.58
C ILE A 430 17.04 -7.62 4.79
N MET A 431 16.15 -6.61 4.93
CA MET A 431 14.89 -6.54 4.21
C MET A 431 15.05 -6.42 2.70
N ARG A 432 16.22 -5.96 2.22
CA ARG A 432 16.53 -5.88 0.79
C ARG A 432 16.53 -7.25 0.11
N LEU A 433 16.81 -8.32 0.85
CA LEU A 433 16.82 -9.69 0.31
C LEU A 433 15.44 -10.16 -0.12
N VAL A 434 14.41 -9.72 0.58
CA VAL A 434 13.02 -10.09 0.32
C VAL A 434 12.22 -8.99 -0.38
N SER A 435 12.81 -7.83 -0.64
CA SER A 435 12.19 -6.74 -1.40
C SER A 435 12.45 -6.95 -2.90
N ARG A 436 11.40 -6.83 -3.72
CA ARG A 436 11.50 -6.83 -5.18
C ARG A 436 11.63 -5.44 -5.77
N SER A 437 11.25 -4.40 -5.00
CA SER A 437 11.23 -3.02 -5.49
C SER A 437 12.60 -2.54 -5.94
N ARG A 438 12.67 -2.02 -7.16
CA ARG A 438 13.86 -1.40 -7.76
C ARG A 438 13.92 0.12 -7.58
N ASP A 439 12.89 0.69 -6.93
CA ASP A 439 12.84 2.12 -6.63
C ASP A 439 13.82 2.48 -5.52
N ASN A 440 14.97 3.01 -5.90
CA ASN A 440 16.08 3.39 -5.02
C ASN A 440 16.17 4.91 -4.79
N TYR A 441 15.19 5.68 -5.24
CA TYR A 441 15.18 7.14 -5.03
C TYR A 441 14.99 7.46 -3.54
N ASP A 442 15.75 8.46 -3.06
CA ASP A 442 15.71 8.86 -1.65
C ASP A 442 14.30 9.26 -1.22
N PHE A 443 13.82 8.65 -0.13
CA PHE A 443 12.47 8.86 0.38
C PHE A 443 11.35 8.62 -0.64
N SER A 444 11.54 7.70 -1.59
CA SER A 444 10.59 7.47 -2.69
C SER A 444 9.16 7.22 -2.20
N GLU A 445 8.96 6.33 -1.21
CA GLU A 445 7.63 6.05 -0.63
C GLU A 445 7.09 7.25 0.17
N GLU A 446 7.93 7.93 0.96
CA GLU A 446 7.55 9.13 1.69
C GLU A 446 7.16 10.28 0.75
N ARG A 447 7.80 10.38 -0.41
CA ARG A 447 7.47 11.37 -1.44
C ARG A 447 6.08 11.09 -2.05
N ARG A 448 5.77 9.84 -2.35
CA ARG A 448 4.43 9.43 -2.77
C ARG A 448 3.38 9.66 -1.66
N LEU A 449 3.75 9.35 -0.42
CA LEU A 449 2.88 9.60 0.73
C LEU A 449 2.58 11.10 0.88
N PHE A 450 3.57 11.95 0.67
CA PHE A 450 3.39 13.40 0.70
C PHE A 450 2.50 13.90 -0.45
N TYR A 451 2.68 13.35 -1.66
CA TYR A 451 1.77 13.59 -2.77
C TYR A 451 0.33 13.21 -2.44
N VAL A 452 0.13 12.06 -1.80
CA VAL A 452 -1.21 11.66 -1.32
C VAL A 452 -1.76 12.70 -0.35
N ALA A 453 -0.99 13.15 0.63
CA ALA A 453 -1.42 14.17 1.59
C ALA A 453 -1.83 15.48 0.90
N LEU A 454 -1.03 15.97 -0.05
CA LEU A 454 -1.31 17.20 -0.80
C LEU A 454 -2.59 17.10 -1.63
N THR A 455 -2.87 15.93 -2.22
CA THR A 455 -3.97 15.74 -3.18
C THR A 455 -5.29 15.27 -2.56
N ARG A 456 -5.40 15.22 -1.23
CA ARG A 456 -6.68 14.88 -0.56
C ARG A 456 -7.65 16.05 -0.49
N THR A 457 -7.19 17.27 -0.74
CA THR A 457 -8.04 18.47 -0.68
C THR A 457 -8.71 18.80 -2.01
N LYS A 458 -9.90 19.41 -1.93
CA LYS A 458 -10.57 20.04 -3.09
C LYS A 458 -10.13 21.50 -3.25
N ASN A 459 -9.79 22.19 -2.13
CA ASN A 459 -9.47 23.62 -2.10
C ASN A 459 -8.03 23.87 -1.64
N ASN A 460 -7.76 23.81 -0.33
CA ASN A 460 -6.45 24.16 0.22
C ASN A 460 -5.88 23.05 1.09
N VAL A 461 -4.56 22.92 1.06
CA VAL A 461 -3.80 22.09 2.00
C VAL A 461 -2.93 22.97 2.89
N TYR A 462 -3.03 22.75 4.20
CA TYR A 462 -2.31 23.47 5.23
C TYR A 462 -1.24 22.55 5.83
N LEU A 463 0.03 22.90 5.66
CA LEU A 463 1.17 22.16 6.15
C LEU A 463 1.65 22.77 7.46
N LEU A 464 1.26 22.17 8.58
CA LEU A 464 1.61 22.69 9.93
C LEU A 464 3.03 22.26 10.27
N THR A 465 3.90 23.25 10.52
CA THR A 465 5.35 23.05 10.65
C THR A 465 5.96 24.02 11.66
N ASP A 466 7.22 23.77 12.00
CA ASP A 466 8.08 24.69 12.77
C ASP A 466 9.02 25.43 11.82
N LYS A 467 9.02 26.76 11.85
CA LYS A 467 9.85 27.61 10.99
C LYS A 467 11.37 27.33 11.10
N TYR A 468 11.81 26.84 12.25
CA TYR A 468 13.21 26.48 12.49
C TYR A 468 13.56 25.04 12.05
N LYS A 469 12.54 24.21 11.80
CA LYS A 469 12.68 22.79 11.47
C LYS A 469 11.92 22.38 10.19
N TYR A 470 11.92 23.26 9.18
CA TYR A 470 11.24 22.92 7.91
C TYR A 470 11.67 21.56 7.40
N SER A 471 10.68 20.73 7.10
CA SER A 471 10.83 19.49 6.35
C SER A 471 11.66 19.74 5.07
N ILE A 472 12.46 18.76 4.68
CA ILE A 472 13.15 18.80 3.37
C ILE A 472 12.15 18.95 2.21
N PHE A 473 10.93 18.39 2.35
CA PHE A 473 9.87 18.51 1.35
C PHE A 473 9.28 19.93 1.29
N ILE A 474 9.08 20.59 2.44
CA ILE A 474 8.69 22.01 2.46
C ILE A 474 9.75 22.89 1.81
N LYS A 475 11.04 22.69 2.15
CA LYS A 475 12.13 23.45 1.54
C LYS A 475 12.16 23.30 0.01
N GLU A 476 11.92 22.08 -0.45
CA GLU A 476 11.86 21.76 -1.87
C GLU A 476 10.67 22.45 -2.56
N LEU A 477 9.48 22.39 -1.96
CA LEU A 477 8.30 23.08 -2.48
C LEU A 477 8.52 24.60 -2.59
N ILE A 478 9.06 25.24 -1.53
CA ILE A 478 9.35 26.68 -1.54
C ILE A 478 10.35 27.02 -2.65
N ARG A 479 11.43 26.26 -2.78
CA ARG A 479 12.46 26.51 -3.79
C ARG A 479 11.92 26.45 -5.22
N ASP A 480 11.06 25.44 -5.50
CA ASP A 480 10.69 25.08 -6.87
C ASP A 480 9.33 25.64 -7.29
N HIS A 481 8.45 25.98 -6.32
CA HIS A 481 7.04 26.30 -6.56
C HIS A 481 6.51 27.46 -5.72
N ASN A 482 7.36 28.41 -5.32
CA ASN A 482 7.03 29.51 -4.40
C ASN A 482 5.77 30.32 -4.84
N ASN A 483 5.53 30.44 -6.14
CA ASN A 483 4.39 31.18 -6.68
C ASN A 483 3.02 30.61 -6.27
N TYR A 484 2.95 29.31 -5.96
CA TYR A 484 1.72 28.61 -5.58
C TYR A 484 1.60 28.36 -4.07
N ILE A 485 2.51 28.95 -3.31
CA ILE A 485 2.62 28.75 -1.86
C ILE A 485 2.32 30.07 -1.12
N GLU A 486 1.65 29.96 0.01
CA GLU A 486 1.51 31.03 0.97
C GLU A 486 2.08 30.60 2.32
N ILE A 487 2.85 31.48 2.95
CA ILE A 487 3.43 31.23 4.28
C ILE A 487 2.61 32.01 5.30
N LEU A 488 2.00 31.30 6.25
CA LEU A 488 1.21 31.86 7.32
C LEU A 488 1.97 31.74 8.64
N ASN A 489 2.02 32.83 9.39
CA ASN A 489 2.58 32.85 10.75
C ASN A 489 1.40 32.95 11.73
N ILE A 490 1.14 31.88 12.46
CA ILE A 490 -0.03 31.77 13.34
C ILE A 490 0.41 31.57 14.79
#